data_13d33011f589693321074ede3c6a6fd2
#
_entry.id   13d33011f589693321074ede3c6a6fd2
#
_cell.length_a   1.000
_cell.length_b   1.000
_cell.length_c   1.000
_cell.angle_alpha   90.00
_cell.angle_beta   90.00
_cell.angle_gamma   90.00
#
_symmetry.space_group_name_H-M   'P 1'
#
loop_
_entity.id
_entity.type
_entity.pdbx_description
1 polymer ?
#
loop_
_entity_poly.entity_id
_entity_poly.type
_entity_poly.pdbx_seq_one_letter_code
_entity_poly.pdbx_strand_id
1 'polypeptide(L)'
;WIFPFTKENSSPSWDQAAAVNPPLLYTISGMDHINSGTVEFDHKEISRYNEMEMAKLRLHEMGFIFQQMHFLNNLNIYDNVILPGYMAKKRKHKEINAYADELLRKFQITSIAGHSIQEVSGGELQRACIARAMINQPQILFADEPTGALNSSNAKEVMDMFSKVHEQGTTILMVTHDVKVASYAQRICYINDGKIESNLDIGMLKHADELKEREKKVYNWLMEKGW
;
A
#
# COMPACT_ATOMS: atom_id res chain seq x y z
N TRP A 1 -6.79 11.60 -0.67
CA TRP A 1 -7.43 10.55 -1.47
C TRP A 1 -7.09 9.19 -0.89
N ILE A 2 -8.07 8.35 -0.58
CA ILE A 2 -7.86 7.01 -0.06
C ILE A 2 -8.59 6.04 -0.98
N PHE A 3 -7.88 5.03 -1.45
CA PHE A 3 -8.40 4.02 -2.35
C PHE A 3 -8.36 2.65 -1.67
N PRO A 4 -9.49 2.11 -1.20
CA PRO A 4 -9.53 0.73 -0.77
C PRO A 4 -9.68 -0.18 -2.00
N PHE A 5 -8.68 -1.02 -2.23
CA PHE A 5 -8.86 -2.26 -2.96
C PHE A 5 -9.39 -3.28 -1.94
N THR A 6 -10.68 -3.57 -1.94
CA THR A 6 -11.27 -4.49 -0.97
C THR A 6 -11.42 -5.88 -1.56
N LYS A 7 -11.18 -6.90 -0.74
CA LYS A 7 -11.57 -8.27 -1.03
C LYS A 7 -13.10 -8.34 -1.04
N GLU A 8 -13.72 -9.04 -1.99
CA GLU A 8 -15.17 -9.28 -2.00
C GLU A 8 -15.61 -9.82 -0.63
N ASN A 9 -16.67 -9.22 -0.03
CA ASN A 9 -17.39 -9.58 1.19
C ASN A 9 -17.07 -8.83 2.49
N SER A 10 -16.36 -7.75 2.50
CA SER A 10 -16.38 -6.85 3.66
C SER A 10 -16.70 -5.43 3.24
N SER A 11 -17.95 -5.01 3.42
CA SER A 11 -18.27 -3.57 3.46
C SER A 11 -17.64 -3.02 4.74
N PRO A 12 -16.61 -2.17 4.67
CA PRO A 12 -16.23 -1.43 5.85
C PRO A 12 -17.38 -0.47 6.17
N SER A 13 -17.94 -0.56 7.35
CA SER A 13 -18.85 0.46 7.87
C SER A 13 -18.01 1.69 8.24
N TRP A 14 -17.83 2.61 7.29
CA TRP A 14 -17.08 3.85 7.46
C TRP A 14 -17.96 4.97 8.06
N ASP A 15 -18.85 4.67 8.96
CA ASP A 15 -19.86 5.63 9.39
C ASP A 15 -19.35 6.82 10.18
N GLN A 16 -18.08 6.88 10.61
CA GLN A 16 -17.56 8.04 11.35
C GLN A 16 -16.01 8.11 11.44
N ALA A 17 -15.30 8.15 10.34
CA ALA A 17 -13.88 8.52 10.40
C ALA A 17 -13.72 10.02 10.12
N ALA A 18 -13.49 10.82 11.13
CA ALA A 18 -13.06 12.20 10.96
C ALA A 18 -11.62 12.19 10.43
N ALA A 19 -11.42 12.74 9.25
CA ALA A 19 -10.17 12.69 8.53
C ALA A 19 -9.35 13.95 8.76
N VAL A 20 -8.06 13.80 8.85
CA VAL A 20 -7.05 14.85 8.77
C VAL A 20 -5.94 14.34 7.85
N ASN A 21 -5.36 15.21 6.99
CA ASN A 21 -4.29 14.99 6.02
C ASN A 21 -3.16 14.07 6.50
N PRO A 22 -2.36 13.51 5.64
CA PRO A 22 -1.79 12.16 5.60
C PRO A 22 -1.97 11.27 6.84
N PRO A 23 -2.43 11.82 7.94
CA PRO A 23 -2.65 11.10 9.18
C PRO A 23 -3.71 10.00 9.10
N LEU A 24 -4.66 9.99 8.15
CA LEU A 24 -5.67 8.92 8.18
C LEU A 24 -5.04 7.55 7.94
N LEU A 25 -4.13 7.44 6.97
CA LEU A 25 -3.40 6.19 6.74
C LEU A 25 -2.58 5.77 7.96
N TYR A 26 -1.88 6.72 8.59
CA TYR A 26 -1.08 6.48 9.80
C TYR A 26 -1.98 6.14 11.00
N THR A 27 -3.12 6.80 11.13
CA THR A 27 -4.08 6.56 12.21
C THR A 27 -4.74 5.18 12.08
N ILE A 28 -5.25 4.79 10.90
CA ILE A 28 -5.88 3.47 10.71
C ILE A 28 -4.87 2.32 10.78
N SER A 29 -3.62 2.57 10.43
CA SER A 29 -2.54 1.58 10.57
C SER A 29 -1.96 1.51 11.98
N GLY A 30 -2.45 2.37 12.90
CA GLY A 30 -1.97 2.47 14.27
C GLY A 30 -0.54 2.96 14.38
N MET A 31 -0.03 3.70 13.40
CA MET A 31 1.23 4.43 13.50
C MET A 31 1.07 5.73 14.27
N ASP A 32 -0.14 6.27 14.27
CA ASP A 32 -0.52 7.44 15.06
C ASP A 32 -1.77 7.12 15.90
N HIS A 33 -1.95 7.85 17.00
CA HIS A 33 -3.05 7.62 17.92
C HIS A 33 -4.32 8.33 17.48
N ILE A 34 -5.48 7.65 17.67
CA ILE A 34 -6.79 8.28 17.51
C ILE A 34 -7.16 9.04 18.78
N ASN A 35 -7.78 10.21 18.61
CA ASN A 35 -8.32 10.98 19.75
C ASN A 35 -9.68 10.45 20.20
N SER A 36 -10.48 9.91 19.28
CA SER A 36 -11.81 9.35 19.53
C SER A 36 -12.23 8.41 18.41
N GLY A 37 -13.23 7.57 18.67
CA GLY A 37 -13.71 6.57 17.74
C GLY A 37 -13.02 5.22 17.91
N THR A 38 -13.22 4.32 16.95
CA THR A 38 -12.65 2.96 16.96
C THR A 38 -12.07 2.61 15.60
N VAL A 39 -11.02 1.81 15.61
CA VAL A 39 -10.45 1.18 14.42
C VAL A 39 -10.55 -0.33 14.59
N GLU A 40 -11.18 -1.00 13.63
CA GLU A 40 -11.25 -2.45 13.58
C GLU A 40 -10.41 -3.01 12.45
N PHE A 41 -9.65 -4.06 12.72
CA PHE A 41 -8.91 -4.83 11.77
C PHE A 41 -9.19 -6.32 11.96
N ASP A 42 -9.64 -7.01 10.92
CA ASP A 42 -10.00 -8.44 10.98
C ASP A 42 -10.91 -8.77 12.18
N HIS A 43 -12.01 -7.99 12.32
CA HIS A 43 -13.01 -8.10 13.39
C HIS A 43 -12.47 -7.87 14.82
N LYS A 44 -11.31 -7.24 14.96
CA LYS A 44 -10.71 -6.89 16.25
C LYS A 44 -10.57 -5.38 16.36
N GLU A 45 -11.01 -4.83 17.48
CA GLU A 45 -10.78 -3.43 17.80
C GLU A 45 -9.30 -3.23 18.15
N ILE A 46 -8.56 -2.57 17.26
CA ILE A 46 -7.12 -2.32 17.42
C ILE A 46 -6.81 -0.96 18.04
N SER A 47 -7.80 -0.07 18.15
CA SER A 47 -7.65 1.26 18.73
C SER A 47 -7.25 1.25 20.21
N ARG A 48 -7.42 0.11 20.89
CA ARG A 48 -7.01 -0.08 22.30
C ARG A 48 -5.69 -0.82 22.47
N TYR A 49 -5.06 -1.22 21.39
CA TYR A 49 -3.79 -1.94 21.46
C TYR A 49 -2.69 -1.00 21.98
N ASN A 50 -1.82 -1.53 22.84
CA ASN A 50 -0.61 -0.84 23.22
C ASN A 50 0.41 -0.89 22.08
N GLU A 51 1.49 -0.11 22.18
CA GLU A 51 2.51 0.01 21.12
C GLU A 51 3.15 -1.35 20.76
N MET A 52 3.36 -2.24 21.73
CA MET A 52 3.94 -3.56 21.49
C MET A 52 2.98 -4.46 20.68
N GLU A 53 1.69 -4.42 21.01
CA GLU A 53 0.64 -5.15 20.28
C GLU A 53 0.49 -4.60 18.86
N MET A 54 0.49 -3.26 18.71
CA MET A 54 0.43 -2.63 17.40
C MET A 54 1.68 -2.91 16.55
N ALA A 55 2.87 -2.82 17.13
CA ALA A 55 4.12 -3.16 16.43
C ALA A 55 4.11 -4.62 15.93
N LYS A 56 3.61 -5.54 16.75
CA LYS A 56 3.44 -6.94 16.36
C LYS A 56 2.42 -7.10 15.23
N LEU A 57 1.26 -6.44 15.32
CA LEU A 57 0.23 -6.46 14.28
C LEU A 57 0.77 -5.90 12.96
N ARG A 58 1.42 -4.73 13.00
CA ARG A 58 2.06 -4.12 11.83
C ARG A 58 3.07 -5.06 11.19
N LEU A 59 3.96 -5.65 11.98
CA LEU A 59 5.00 -6.54 11.47
C LEU A 59 4.43 -7.80 10.80
N HIS A 60 3.31 -8.31 11.29
CA HIS A 60 2.80 -9.61 10.87
C HIS A 60 1.71 -9.56 9.82
N GLU A 61 0.86 -8.53 9.86
CA GLU A 61 -0.39 -8.50 9.09
C GLU A 61 -0.51 -7.29 8.17
N MET A 62 0.38 -6.29 8.32
CA MET A 62 0.35 -5.05 7.56
C MET A 62 1.65 -4.83 6.80
N GLY A 63 1.56 -4.42 5.55
CA GLY A 63 2.72 -3.96 4.76
C GLY A 63 2.66 -2.45 4.57
N PHE A 64 3.82 -1.81 4.47
CA PHE A 64 3.91 -0.36 4.34
C PHE A 64 4.82 0.06 3.19
N ILE A 65 4.32 0.99 2.39
CA ILE A 65 5.04 1.63 1.29
C ILE A 65 4.86 3.14 1.47
N PHE A 66 5.92 3.82 1.86
CA PHE A 66 5.93 5.25 2.10
C PHE A 66 6.48 6.00 0.89
N GLN A 67 6.11 7.26 0.74
CA GLN A 67 6.68 8.17 -0.26
C GLN A 67 8.22 8.25 -0.11
N GLN A 68 8.72 8.34 1.13
CA GLN A 68 10.13 8.13 1.43
C GLN A 68 10.35 6.64 1.74
N MET A 69 11.14 5.97 0.93
CA MET A 69 11.22 4.50 0.92
C MET A 69 11.83 3.87 2.18
N HIS A 70 12.50 4.66 3.04
CA HIS A 70 13.08 4.25 4.33
C HIS A 70 13.89 2.94 4.28
N PHE A 71 14.80 2.83 3.30
CA PHE A 71 15.77 1.75 3.26
C PHE A 71 16.90 2.00 4.26
N LEU A 72 17.43 0.93 4.81
CA LEU A 72 18.65 0.97 5.63
C LEU A 72 19.88 1.08 4.71
N ASN A 73 20.60 2.21 4.80
CA ASN A 73 21.71 2.54 3.91
C ASN A 73 22.92 1.60 4.00
N ASN A 74 23.06 0.90 5.12
CA ASN A 74 24.13 -0.05 5.37
C ASN A 74 23.82 -1.49 4.94
N LEU A 75 22.66 -1.71 4.33
CA LEU A 75 22.20 -2.99 3.80
C LEU A 75 22.02 -2.90 2.29
N ASN A 76 22.27 -4.01 1.57
CA ASN A 76 21.92 -4.13 0.17
C ASN A 76 20.39 -4.29 -0.01
N ILE A 77 19.93 -4.36 -1.27
CA ILE A 77 18.50 -4.51 -1.59
C ILE A 77 17.93 -5.80 -1.00
N TYR A 78 18.63 -6.93 -1.14
CA TYR A 78 18.17 -8.21 -0.62
C TYR A 78 17.98 -8.17 0.89
N ASP A 79 18.96 -7.67 1.61
CA ASP A 79 18.93 -7.60 3.07
C ASP A 79 17.82 -6.69 3.59
N ASN A 80 17.57 -5.56 2.89
CA ASN A 80 16.44 -4.70 3.19
C ASN A 80 15.09 -5.40 2.99
N VAL A 81 14.96 -6.20 1.93
CA VAL A 81 13.70 -6.93 1.63
C VAL A 81 13.44 -8.03 2.66
N ILE A 82 14.48 -8.78 3.06
CA ILE A 82 14.32 -9.97 3.90
C ILE A 82 14.22 -9.66 5.39
N LEU A 83 14.75 -8.52 5.83
CA LEU A 83 14.87 -8.15 7.25
C LEU A 83 13.55 -8.25 8.02
N PRO A 84 12.42 -7.69 7.55
CA PRO A 84 11.13 -7.83 8.27
C PRO A 84 10.68 -9.28 8.41
N GLY A 85 11.02 -10.13 7.44
CA GLY A 85 10.74 -11.56 7.50
C GLY A 85 11.48 -12.26 8.67
N TYR A 86 12.74 -11.92 8.86
CA TYR A 86 13.54 -12.43 9.99
C TYR A 86 13.04 -11.89 11.34
N MET A 87 12.64 -10.62 11.38
CA MET A 87 12.11 -9.99 12.60
C MET A 87 10.79 -10.62 13.03
N ALA A 88 9.94 -11.03 12.10
CA ALA A 88 8.63 -11.62 12.39
C ALA A 88 8.72 -13.01 13.05
N LYS A 89 9.79 -13.76 12.84
CA LYS A 89 10.03 -15.09 13.43
C LYS A 89 8.88 -16.12 13.20
N LYS A 90 8.01 -15.89 12.22
CA LYS A 90 6.88 -16.80 11.88
C LYS A 90 7.32 -18.04 11.10
N ARG A 91 8.41 -17.94 10.35
CA ARG A 91 8.90 -18.97 9.41
C ARG A 91 10.38 -19.22 9.61
N LYS A 92 10.87 -20.39 9.18
CA LYS A 92 12.30 -20.72 9.19
C LYS A 92 13.05 -19.83 8.19
N HIS A 93 14.31 -19.52 8.46
CA HIS A 93 15.14 -18.70 7.58
C HIS A 93 15.17 -19.21 6.15
N LYS A 94 15.26 -20.53 5.94
CA LYS A 94 15.25 -21.14 4.60
C LYS A 94 13.96 -20.82 3.82
N GLU A 95 12.83 -20.82 4.50
CA GLU A 95 11.51 -20.50 3.88
C GLU A 95 11.40 -19.01 3.55
N ILE A 96 11.92 -18.16 4.46
CA ILE A 96 11.96 -16.70 4.25
C ILE A 96 12.86 -16.37 3.06
N ASN A 97 14.04 -16.96 2.96
CA ASN A 97 14.97 -16.76 1.85
C ASN A 97 14.34 -17.19 0.52
N ALA A 98 13.75 -18.38 0.47
CA ALA A 98 13.10 -18.88 -0.74
C ALA A 98 11.97 -17.95 -1.20
N TYR A 99 11.18 -17.42 -0.25
CA TYR A 99 10.12 -16.48 -0.58
C TYR A 99 10.66 -15.09 -0.97
N ALA A 100 11.76 -14.61 -0.36
CA ALA A 100 12.44 -13.41 -0.80
C ALA A 100 12.92 -13.53 -2.26
N ASP A 101 13.54 -14.67 -2.63
CA ASP A 101 13.96 -14.94 -4.00
C ASP A 101 12.78 -14.97 -4.98
N GLU A 102 11.62 -15.48 -4.56
CA GLU A 102 10.38 -15.44 -5.34
C GLU A 102 9.89 -14.00 -5.55
N LEU A 103 9.86 -13.18 -4.49
CA LEU A 103 9.48 -11.77 -4.58
C LEU A 103 10.42 -10.97 -5.48
N LEU A 104 11.75 -11.19 -5.38
CA LEU A 104 12.73 -10.53 -6.25
C LEU A 104 12.47 -10.86 -7.73
N ARG A 105 12.18 -12.12 -8.05
CA ARG A 105 11.81 -12.53 -9.42
C ARG A 105 10.49 -11.90 -9.86
N LYS A 106 9.45 -11.97 -8.99
CA LYS A 106 8.12 -11.43 -9.26
C LYS A 106 8.15 -9.93 -9.56
N PHE A 107 8.95 -9.17 -8.83
CA PHE A 107 9.09 -7.73 -8.99
C PHE A 107 10.27 -7.32 -9.90
N GLN A 108 10.91 -8.29 -10.59
CA GLN A 108 11.96 -8.07 -11.59
C GLN A 108 13.15 -7.26 -11.04
N ILE A 109 13.59 -7.59 -9.84
CA ILE A 109 14.71 -6.93 -9.14
C ILE A 109 15.81 -7.91 -8.71
N THR A 110 15.82 -9.11 -9.26
CA THR A 110 16.85 -10.14 -8.95
C THR A 110 18.25 -9.65 -9.29
N SER A 111 18.43 -8.93 -10.40
CA SER A 111 19.73 -8.44 -10.86
C SER A 111 20.36 -7.41 -9.94
N ILE A 112 19.55 -6.70 -9.16
CA ILE A 112 20.00 -5.64 -8.25
C ILE A 112 20.03 -6.08 -6.78
N ALA A 113 19.73 -7.34 -6.48
CA ALA A 113 19.60 -7.84 -5.11
C ALA A 113 20.81 -7.55 -4.22
N GLY A 114 22.02 -7.68 -4.78
CA GLY A 114 23.29 -7.40 -4.08
C GLY A 114 23.75 -5.95 -4.09
N HIS A 115 23.05 -5.06 -4.82
CA HIS A 115 23.44 -3.65 -4.95
C HIS A 115 23.07 -2.85 -3.68
N SER A 116 23.84 -1.79 -3.44
CA SER A 116 23.48 -0.78 -2.46
C SER A 116 22.33 0.08 -2.99
N ILE A 117 21.63 0.77 -2.09
CA ILE A 117 20.48 1.61 -2.46
C ILE A 117 20.85 2.80 -3.34
N GLN A 118 22.13 3.23 -3.33
CA GLN A 118 22.64 4.32 -4.16
C GLN A 118 22.94 3.90 -5.60
N GLU A 119 23.05 2.60 -5.89
CA GLU A 119 23.41 2.05 -7.19
C GLU A 119 22.21 1.71 -8.08
N VAL A 120 21.00 1.91 -7.57
CA VAL A 120 19.76 1.49 -8.24
C VAL A 120 18.85 2.67 -8.54
N SER A 121 18.02 2.53 -9.57
CA SER A 121 17.07 3.57 -9.97
C SER A 121 15.89 3.69 -8.99
N GLY A 122 15.19 4.84 -9.00
CA GLY A 122 14.00 5.05 -8.18
C GLY A 122 12.88 4.03 -8.44
N GLY A 123 12.71 3.59 -9.69
CA GLY A 123 11.74 2.54 -10.03
C GLY A 123 12.11 1.17 -9.45
N GLU A 124 13.39 0.81 -9.48
CA GLU A 124 13.90 -0.41 -8.85
C GLU A 124 13.76 -0.36 -7.35
N LEU A 125 14.09 0.77 -6.73
CA LEU A 125 13.86 0.97 -5.29
C LEU A 125 12.38 0.82 -4.92
N GLN A 126 11.47 1.39 -5.72
CA GLN A 126 10.03 1.27 -5.46
C GLN A 126 9.56 -0.20 -5.54
N ARG A 127 10.04 -0.96 -6.53
CA ARG A 127 9.78 -2.39 -6.64
C ARG A 127 10.33 -3.17 -5.44
N ALA A 128 11.51 -2.80 -4.95
CA ALA A 128 12.09 -3.38 -3.74
C ALA A 128 11.28 -3.02 -2.46
N CYS A 129 10.70 -1.80 -2.39
CA CYS A 129 9.76 -1.43 -1.32
C CYS A 129 8.54 -2.34 -1.30
N ILE A 130 7.96 -2.64 -2.47
CA ILE A 130 6.82 -3.55 -2.57
C ILE A 130 7.25 -4.96 -2.11
N ALA A 131 8.40 -5.46 -2.57
CA ALA A 131 8.93 -6.76 -2.16
C ALA A 131 9.14 -6.84 -0.63
N ARG A 132 9.73 -5.81 -0.03
CA ARG A 132 9.90 -5.70 1.43
C ARG A 132 8.58 -5.71 2.17
N ALA A 133 7.59 -4.95 1.70
CA ALA A 133 6.27 -4.89 2.31
C ALA A 133 5.53 -6.24 2.23
N MET A 134 5.80 -7.04 1.20
CA MET A 134 5.16 -8.35 0.97
C MET A 134 5.85 -9.51 1.68
N ILE A 135 7.04 -9.36 2.26
CA ILE A 135 7.84 -10.49 2.79
C ILE A 135 7.10 -11.28 3.88
N ASN A 136 6.27 -10.64 4.67
CA ASN A 136 5.46 -11.28 5.71
C ASN A 136 4.06 -11.69 5.25
N GLN A 137 3.76 -11.60 3.95
CA GLN A 137 2.45 -11.95 3.37
C GLN A 137 1.30 -11.22 4.08
N PRO A 138 1.31 -9.87 4.10
CA PRO A 138 0.35 -9.09 4.84
C PRO A 138 -1.06 -9.23 4.28
N GLN A 139 -2.07 -9.06 5.14
CA GLN A 139 -3.47 -9.00 4.73
C GLN A 139 -3.81 -7.66 4.06
N ILE A 140 -3.10 -6.59 4.47
CA ILE A 140 -3.28 -5.24 3.92
C ILE A 140 -1.95 -4.57 3.64
N LEU A 141 -1.88 -3.86 2.51
CA LEU A 141 -0.81 -2.92 2.18
C LEU A 141 -1.31 -1.49 2.33
N PHE A 142 -0.61 -0.69 3.10
CA PHE A 142 -0.76 0.75 3.17
C PHE A 142 0.26 1.41 2.26
N ALA A 143 -0.17 2.25 1.33
CA ALA A 143 0.69 2.93 0.38
C ALA A 143 0.43 4.44 0.40
N ASP A 144 1.46 5.21 0.72
CA ASP A 144 1.43 6.67 0.76
C ASP A 144 2.20 7.22 -0.44
N GLU A 145 1.48 7.78 -1.42
CA GLU A 145 2.02 8.32 -2.68
C GLU A 145 3.07 7.42 -3.36
N PRO A 146 2.74 6.13 -3.61
CA PRO A 146 3.75 5.13 -4.01
C PRO A 146 4.38 5.37 -5.39
N THR A 147 3.86 6.33 -6.15
CA THR A 147 4.37 6.67 -7.48
C THR A 147 4.82 8.12 -7.61
N GLY A 148 4.72 8.92 -6.54
CA GLY A 148 4.94 10.36 -6.58
C GLY A 148 6.34 10.82 -7.03
N ALA A 149 7.36 9.96 -6.88
CA ALA A 149 8.73 10.23 -7.31
C ALA A 149 9.11 9.55 -8.65
N LEU A 150 8.15 8.91 -9.35
CA LEU A 150 8.42 8.11 -10.54
C LEU A 150 7.98 8.82 -11.82
N ASN A 151 8.69 8.53 -12.93
CA ASN A 151 8.19 8.89 -14.25
C ASN A 151 6.97 8.03 -14.62
N SER A 152 6.22 8.46 -15.64
CA SER A 152 4.94 7.81 -16.02
C SER A 152 5.07 6.32 -16.40
N SER A 153 6.20 5.90 -16.98
CA SER A 153 6.43 4.48 -17.34
C SER A 153 6.61 3.64 -16.08
N ASN A 154 7.50 4.05 -15.19
CA ASN A 154 7.77 3.35 -13.93
C ASN A 154 6.53 3.36 -13.01
N ALA A 155 5.76 4.47 -12.99
CA ALA A 155 4.51 4.54 -12.24
C ALA A 155 3.51 3.50 -12.72
N LYS A 156 3.35 3.33 -14.04
CA LYS A 156 2.48 2.30 -14.61
C LYS A 156 2.92 0.90 -14.21
N GLU A 157 4.22 0.58 -14.33
CA GLU A 157 4.74 -0.73 -13.93
C GLU A 157 4.47 -1.04 -12.46
N VAL A 158 4.65 -0.05 -11.58
CA VAL A 158 4.37 -0.17 -10.15
C VAL A 158 2.88 -0.41 -9.90
N MET A 159 1.98 0.30 -10.61
CA MET A 159 0.54 0.08 -10.46
C MET A 159 0.09 -1.29 -10.98
N ASP A 160 0.69 -1.78 -12.08
CA ASP A 160 0.45 -3.14 -12.57
C ASP A 160 0.91 -4.20 -11.55
N MET A 161 1.98 -3.92 -10.78
CA MET A 161 2.41 -4.78 -9.67
C MET A 161 1.44 -4.77 -8.49
N PHE A 162 0.91 -3.60 -8.12
CA PHE A 162 -0.14 -3.50 -7.10
C PHE A 162 -1.38 -4.30 -7.50
N SER A 163 -1.81 -4.21 -8.77
CA SER A 163 -2.93 -5.01 -9.27
C SER A 163 -2.70 -6.51 -9.09
N LYS A 164 -1.50 -7.01 -9.44
CA LYS A 164 -1.13 -8.43 -9.23
C LYS A 164 -1.07 -8.85 -7.77
N VAL A 165 -0.66 -7.94 -6.87
CA VAL A 165 -0.67 -8.19 -5.43
C VAL A 165 -2.11 -8.28 -4.91
N HIS A 166 -2.98 -7.38 -5.39
CA HIS A 166 -4.40 -7.39 -5.04
C HIS A 166 -5.12 -8.65 -5.53
N GLU A 167 -4.89 -9.07 -6.78
CA GLU A 167 -5.43 -10.32 -7.35
C GLU A 167 -5.08 -11.56 -6.52
N GLN A 168 -3.96 -11.54 -5.80
CA GLN A 168 -3.54 -12.59 -4.88
C GLN A 168 -4.22 -12.53 -3.51
N GLY A 169 -5.13 -11.57 -3.32
CA GLY A 169 -5.97 -11.45 -2.14
C GLY A 169 -5.47 -10.48 -1.07
N THR A 170 -4.41 -9.73 -1.31
CA THR A 170 -3.98 -8.65 -0.41
C THR A 170 -4.86 -7.42 -0.61
N THR A 171 -5.44 -6.88 0.45
CA THR A 171 -6.12 -5.58 0.43
C THR A 171 -5.09 -4.47 0.26
N ILE A 172 -5.38 -3.46 -0.55
CA ILE A 172 -4.50 -2.30 -0.71
C ILE A 172 -5.27 -1.03 -0.36
N LEU A 173 -4.75 -0.28 0.57
CA LEU A 173 -5.22 1.05 0.92
C LEU A 173 -4.15 2.06 0.53
N MET A 174 -4.48 2.92 -0.43
CA MET A 174 -3.52 3.84 -1.04
C MET A 174 -3.98 5.28 -0.89
N VAL A 175 -3.06 6.17 -0.58
CA VAL A 175 -3.25 7.62 -0.64
C VAL A 175 -2.51 8.14 -1.87
N THR A 176 -3.20 8.92 -2.69
CA THR A 176 -2.58 9.59 -3.84
C THR A 176 -3.39 10.81 -4.29
N HIS A 177 -2.74 11.74 -4.95
CA HIS A 177 -3.36 12.88 -5.64
C HIS A 177 -3.34 12.71 -7.18
N ASP A 178 -2.83 11.58 -7.69
CA ASP A 178 -2.75 11.30 -9.12
C ASP A 178 -4.00 10.56 -9.61
N VAL A 179 -4.76 11.17 -10.51
CA VAL A 179 -5.97 10.60 -11.13
C VAL A 179 -5.68 9.29 -11.88
N LYS A 180 -4.50 9.17 -12.50
CA LYS A 180 -4.11 7.94 -13.21
C LYS A 180 -3.93 6.79 -12.23
N VAL A 181 -3.28 7.05 -11.11
CA VAL A 181 -3.14 6.08 -10.02
C VAL A 181 -4.50 5.71 -9.45
N ALA A 182 -5.36 6.70 -9.22
CA ALA A 182 -6.72 6.52 -8.75
C ALA A 182 -7.57 5.62 -9.65
N SER A 183 -7.33 5.65 -10.97
CA SER A 183 -8.09 4.86 -11.94
C SER A 183 -7.91 3.34 -11.79
N TYR A 184 -6.87 2.88 -11.09
CA TYR A 184 -6.67 1.46 -10.78
C TYR A 184 -7.54 0.96 -9.61
N ALA A 185 -8.05 1.86 -8.75
CA ALA A 185 -8.80 1.49 -7.56
C ALA A 185 -10.20 0.95 -7.89
N GLN A 186 -10.75 0.09 -7.04
CA GLN A 186 -12.16 -0.32 -7.12
C GLN A 186 -13.08 0.76 -6.58
N ARG A 187 -12.68 1.39 -5.48
CA ARG A 187 -13.41 2.44 -4.79
C ARG A 187 -12.49 3.58 -4.43
N ILE A 188 -13.00 4.79 -4.58
CA ILE A 188 -12.28 6.03 -4.33
C ILE A 188 -13.06 6.82 -3.28
N CYS A 189 -12.37 7.25 -2.22
CA CYS A 189 -12.91 8.18 -1.23
C CYS A 189 -12.28 9.55 -1.44
N TYR A 190 -13.09 10.58 -1.67
CA TYR A 190 -12.63 11.95 -1.72
C TYR A 190 -12.65 12.54 -0.31
N ILE A 191 -11.47 12.99 0.13
CA ILE A 191 -11.28 13.59 1.44
C ILE A 191 -10.88 15.04 1.26
N ASN A 192 -11.61 15.94 1.90
CA ASN A 192 -11.34 17.37 1.93
C ASN A 192 -11.52 17.89 3.34
N ASP A 193 -10.61 18.76 3.80
CA ASP A 193 -10.59 19.32 5.17
C ASP A 193 -10.79 18.26 6.26
N GLY A 194 -10.19 17.09 6.06
CA GLY A 194 -10.24 16.02 7.03
C GLY A 194 -11.55 15.24 7.09
N LYS A 195 -12.46 15.39 6.14
CA LYS A 195 -13.73 14.67 6.05
C LYS A 195 -13.86 13.91 4.74
N ILE A 196 -14.47 12.74 4.81
CA ILE A 196 -14.87 12.00 3.61
C ILE A 196 -16.11 12.71 3.06
N GLU A 197 -15.94 13.46 1.97
CA GLU A 197 -17.03 14.19 1.33
C GLU A 197 -17.80 13.34 0.33
N SER A 198 -17.13 12.38 -0.32
CA SER A 198 -17.76 11.61 -1.37
C SER A 198 -17.04 10.29 -1.63
N ASN A 199 -17.77 9.33 -2.17
CA ASN A 199 -17.25 8.03 -2.60
C ASN A 199 -17.61 7.78 -4.06
N LEU A 200 -16.69 7.18 -4.81
CA LEU A 200 -16.90 6.69 -6.16
C LEU A 200 -16.55 5.21 -6.24
N ASP A 201 -17.51 4.37 -6.55
CA ASP A 201 -17.29 2.97 -6.88
C ASP A 201 -17.16 2.84 -8.40
N ILE A 202 -16.03 2.35 -8.87
CA ILE A 202 -15.75 2.12 -10.28
C ILE A 202 -15.53 0.63 -10.60
N GLY A 203 -15.71 -0.24 -9.60
CA GLY A 203 -15.57 -1.68 -9.74
C GLY A 203 -14.14 -2.15 -9.98
N MET A 204 -13.95 -3.45 -10.10
CA MET A 204 -12.63 -4.04 -10.37
C MET A 204 -12.13 -3.65 -11.78
N LEU A 205 -10.84 -3.34 -11.87
CA LEU A 205 -10.14 -3.24 -13.15
C LEU A 205 -9.95 -4.65 -13.72
N LYS A 206 -10.60 -4.96 -14.84
CA LYS A 206 -10.49 -6.29 -15.48
C LYS A 206 -9.44 -6.30 -16.58
N HIS A 207 -9.35 -5.22 -17.34
CA HIS A 207 -8.46 -5.11 -18.49
C HIS A 207 -7.78 -3.74 -18.53
N ALA A 208 -6.52 -3.70 -18.97
CA ALA A 208 -5.73 -2.47 -19.01
C ALA A 208 -6.28 -1.40 -19.99
N ASP A 209 -7.05 -1.79 -20.98
CA ASP A 209 -7.72 -0.89 -21.93
C ASP A 209 -8.85 -0.07 -21.29
N GLU A 210 -9.43 -0.52 -20.19
CA GLU A 210 -10.42 0.22 -19.40
C GLU A 210 -9.83 1.47 -18.71
N LEU A 211 -8.51 1.52 -18.49
CA LEU A 211 -7.86 2.57 -17.70
C LEU A 211 -8.15 3.99 -18.21
N LYS A 212 -8.19 4.20 -19.53
CA LYS A 212 -8.47 5.53 -20.08
C LYS A 212 -9.90 6.00 -19.78
N GLU A 213 -10.86 5.10 -19.83
CA GLU A 213 -12.26 5.42 -19.52
C GLU A 213 -12.43 5.66 -18.02
N ARG A 214 -11.78 4.83 -17.20
CA ARG A 214 -11.77 4.97 -15.75
C ARG A 214 -11.11 6.29 -15.32
N GLU A 215 -9.97 6.65 -15.91
CA GLU A 215 -9.30 7.94 -15.67
C GLU A 215 -10.23 9.12 -15.98
N LYS A 216 -10.93 9.09 -17.13
CA LYS A 216 -11.91 10.11 -17.49
C LYS A 216 -13.08 10.19 -16.49
N LYS A 217 -13.59 9.02 -16.05
CA LYS A 217 -14.66 8.95 -15.05
C LYS A 217 -14.24 9.54 -13.73
N VAL A 218 -13.03 9.18 -13.24
CA VAL A 218 -12.47 9.71 -11.99
C VAL A 218 -12.24 11.21 -12.12
N TYR A 219 -11.61 11.67 -13.20
CA TYR A 219 -11.37 13.09 -13.43
C TYR A 219 -12.66 13.91 -13.41
N ASN A 220 -13.68 13.50 -14.16
CA ASN A 220 -14.96 14.23 -14.22
C ASN A 220 -15.62 14.28 -12.84
N TRP A 221 -15.63 13.15 -12.12
CA TRP A 221 -16.19 13.10 -10.78
C TRP A 221 -15.46 14.03 -9.79
N LEU A 222 -14.16 14.19 -9.93
CA LEU A 222 -13.35 15.10 -9.12
C LEU A 222 -13.63 16.57 -9.44
N MET A 223 -13.75 16.90 -10.73
CA MET A 223 -14.08 18.26 -11.15
C MET A 223 -15.44 18.70 -10.61
N GLU A 224 -16.42 17.78 -10.48
CA GLU A 224 -17.72 18.07 -9.84
C GLU A 224 -17.58 18.40 -8.33
N LYS A 225 -16.45 18.01 -7.70
CA LYS A 225 -16.17 18.30 -6.29
C LYS A 225 -15.30 19.53 -6.08
N GLY A 226 -14.93 20.21 -7.17
CA GLY A 226 -14.11 21.43 -7.11
C GLY A 226 -12.61 21.17 -6.95
N TRP A 227 -12.16 19.98 -7.38
CA TRP A 227 -10.74 19.59 -7.37
C TRP A 227 -9.93 20.36 -8.40
#